data_b3fe2ca68b30dac5cdc9db1cca2cee13
#
_entry.id   b3fe2ca68b30dac5cdc9db1cca2cee13
#
_cell.length_a   1.000
_cell.length_b   1.000
_cell.length_c   1.000
_cell.angle_alpha   90.00
_cell.angle_beta   90.00
_cell.angle_gamma   90.00
#
_symmetry.space_group_name_H-M   'P 1'
#
loop_
_entity.id
_entity.type
_entity.pdbx_description
1 polymer ?
#
loop_
_entity_poly.entity_id
_entity_poly.type
_entity_poly.pdbx_seq_one_letter_code
_entity_poly.pdbx_strand_id
1 'polypeptide(L)'
;IYDPLYYGGGTHENRGGQDLDPHIDFNYHPVTNHHRRLNLILFLNEEWRDDWGGLLELYANPDKEGRPTKTITPLLNRLVMFVTTEHSWHGFRRINASADSSRKSFALYYYTMDRPVAETAPRHSTVYVERHLPSDILAGEVLTAAQLNEVQRLLHRRDQHIKRLYSDIEGLMSELDIHTQSWTMRQARRAVNLVAKCRKLLAFDSRMK
;
A
#
# COMPACT_ATOMS: atom_id res chain seq x y z
N ILE A 1 15.27 13.04 -7.17
CA ILE A 1 15.37 12.25 -8.41
C ILE A 1 13.96 11.89 -8.84
N TYR A 2 13.56 12.25 -10.05
CA TYR A 2 12.30 11.76 -10.63
C TYR A 2 12.49 10.31 -11.11
N ASP A 3 11.39 9.57 -11.19
CA ASP A 3 11.41 8.20 -11.71
C ASP A 3 11.16 8.20 -13.24
N PRO A 4 12.18 7.95 -14.07
CA PRO A 4 12.00 7.90 -15.52
C PRO A 4 11.20 6.69 -16.00
N LEU A 5 11.02 5.68 -15.14
CA LEU A 5 10.25 4.47 -15.44
C LEU A 5 8.79 4.59 -15.06
N TYR A 6 8.40 5.66 -14.37
CA TYR A 6 7.04 5.90 -13.85
C TYR A 6 6.49 4.71 -13.07
N TYR A 7 7.32 4.02 -12.28
CA TYR A 7 6.91 2.83 -11.54
C TYR A 7 5.76 3.14 -10.57
N GLY A 8 4.56 2.59 -10.85
CA GLY A 8 3.33 2.88 -10.13
C GLY A 8 2.74 4.27 -10.35
N GLY A 9 3.41 5.12 -11.17
CA GLY A 9 2.94 6.45 -11.58
C GLY A 9 2.32 6.46 -12.97
N GLY A 10 2.17 7.66 -13.54
CA GLY A 10 1.59 7.88 -14.85
C GLY A 10 0.12 8.31 -14.78
N THR A 11 -0.64 8.03 -15.82
CA THR A 11 -2.05 8.39 -15.93
C THR A 11 -2.95 7.38 -15.23
N HIS A 12 -3.89 7.88 -14.44
CA HIS A 12 -4.92 7.10 -13.78
C HIS A 12 -6.30 7.59 -14.21
N GLU A 13 -7.15 6.67 -14.59
CA GLU A 13 -8.56 6.91 -14.88
C GLU A 13 -9.42 5.99 -14.00
N ASN A 14 -10.29 6.58 -13.20
CA ASN A 14 -11.21 5.85 -12.32
C ASN A 14 -12.64 6.23 -12.65
N ARG A 15 -13.53 5.25 -12.71
CA ARG A 15 -14.93 5.39 -13.12
C ARG A 15 -15.90 5.20 -11.97
N GLY A 16 -17.16 5.48 -12.21
CA GLY A 16 -18.24 5.25 -11.26
C GLY A 16 -18.18 3.86 -10.61
N GLY A 17 -18.36 3.79 -9.32
CA GLY A 17 -18.27 2.57 -8.51
C GLY A 17 -16.89 2.24 -7.97
N GLN A 18 -15.81 2.81 -8.53
CA GLN A 18 -14.44 2.60 -8.04
C GLN A 18 -14.11 3.51 -6.86
N ASP A 19 -13.25 3.04 -6.00
CA ASP A 19 -12.69 3.74 -4.85
C ASP A 19 -11.28 3.21 -4.56
N LEU A 20 -10.57 3.86 -3.64
CA LEU A 20 -9.25 3.44 -3.19
C LEU A 20 -9.21 3.59 -1.67
N ASP A 21 -8.95 2.48 -0.98
CA ASP A 21 -8.85 2.49 0.48
C ASP A 21 -7.71 3.37 0.98
N PRO A 22 -7.82 3.91 2.20
CA PRO A 22 -6.71 4.59 2.83
C PRO A 22 -5.47 3.71 2.82
N HIS A 23 -4.36 4.25 2.32
CA HIS A 23 -3.10 3.51 2.22
C HIS A 23 -1.91 4.45 2.37
N ILE A 24 -0.78 3.86 2.73
CA ILE A 24 0.55 4.43 2.50
C ILE A 24 1.20 3.67 1.34
N ASP A 25 1.93 4.40 0.55
CA ASP A 25 2.62 3.83 -0.60
C ASP A 25 3.87 3.04 -0.19
N PHE A 26 4.34 2.16 -1.09
CA PHE A 26 5.65 1.53 -0.94
C PHE A 26 6.75 2.59 -0.75
N ASN A 27 7.71 2.30 0.12
CA ASN A 27 8.70 3.29 0.57
C ASN A 27 10.04 3.26 -0.20
N TYR A 28 10.31 2.22 -0.98
CA TYR A 28 11.53 2.10 -1.78
C TYR A 28 11.23 1.76 -3.24
N HIS A 29 11.89 2.44 -4.16
CA HIS A 29 11.81 2.09 -5.58
C HIS A 29 12.31 0.65 -5.80
N PRO A 30 11.55 -0.23 -6.49
CA PRO A 30 11.87 -1.66 -6.55
C PRO A 30 13.16 -1.97 -7.32
N VAL A 31 13.52 -1.13 -8.31
CA VAL A 31 14.70 -1.34 -9.16
C VAL A 31 15.92 -0.59 -8.61
N THR A 32 15.78 0.71 -8.30
CA THR A 32 16.91 1.57 -7.91
C THR A 32 17.21 1.54 -6.41
N ASN A 33 16.30 1.02 -5.60
CA ASN A 33 16.38 1.00 -4.14
C ASN A 33 16.43 2.40 -3.48
N HIS A 34 16.08 3.45 -4.22
CA HIS A 34 15.98 4.80 -3.67
C HIS A 34 14.74 4.95 -2.79
N HIS A 35 14.82 5.81 -1.78
CA HIS A 35 13.69 6.14 -0.91
C HIS A 35 12.66 6.98 -1.66
N ARG A 36 11.40 6.57 -1.66
CA ARG A 36 10.30 7.39 -2.16
C ARG A 36 10.10 8.59 -1.23
N ARG A 37 10.12 9.81 -1.79
CA ARG A 37 10.17 11.04 -1.00
C ARG A 37 8.96 11.93 -1.19
N LEU A 38 8.49 12.09 -2.42
CA LEU A 38 7.36 12.96 -2.75
C LEU A 38 6.41 12.26 -3.70
N ASN A 39 5.13 12.45 -3.47
CA ASN A 39 4.07 12.19 -4.43
C ASN A 39 3.56 13.51 -4.99
N LEU A 40 3.41 13.57 -6.30
CA LEU A 40 2.70 14.62 -7.02
C LEU A 40 1.51 14.00 -7.72
N ILE A 41 0.34 14.61 -7.56
CA ILE A 41 -0.89 14.19 -8.25
C ILE A 41 -1.47 15.43 -8.93
N LEU A 42 -1.41 15.45 -10.25
CA LEU A 42 -2.06 16.47 -11.09
C LEU A 42 -3.42 15.95 -11.52
N PHE A 43 -4.48 16.68 -11.21
CA PHE A 43 -5.83 16.34 -11.62
C PHE A 43 -6.17 16.97 -12.99
N LEU A 44 -6.97 16.23 -13.79
CA LEU A 44 -7.22 16.53 -15.20
C LEU A 44 -8.72 16.59 -15.51
N ASN A 45 -9.58 16.81 -14.52
CA ASN A 45 -11.03 16.88 -14.70
C ASN A 45 -11.46 18.35 -14.81
N GLU A 46 -12.04 18.75 -15.94
CA GLU A 46 -12.54 20.11 -16.16
C GLU A 46 -13.62 20.47 -15.13
N GLU A 47 -14.50 19.52 -14.85
CA GLU A 47 -15.55 19.63 -13.83
C GLU A 47 -15.49 18.45 -12.89
N TRP A 48 -15.73 18.72 -11.60
CA TRP A 48 -15.92 17.69 -10.59
C TRP A 48 -16.73 18.26 -9.43
N ARG A 49 -17.75 17.53 -9.03
CA ARG A 49 -18.61 17.92 -7.90
C ARG A 49 -18.28 17.08 -6.69
N ASP A 50 -18.36 17.66 -5.51
CA ASP A 50 -18.04 16.97 -4.25
C ASP A 50 -19.00 15.81 -3.97
N ASP A 51 -20.27 15.91 -4.39
CA ASP A 51 -21.28 14.85 -4.26
C ASP A 51 -21.03 13.66 -5.21
N TRP A 52 -20.14 13.80 -6.20
CA TRP A 52 -19.71 12.68 -7.04
C TRP A 52 -18.70 11.73 -6.35
N GLY A 53 -18.25 12.06 -5.13
CA GLY A 53 -17.19 11.29 -4.46
C GLY A 53 -15.85 11.39 -5.18
N GLY A 54 -14.96 10.43 -4.98
CA GLY A 54 -13.65 10.42 -5.66
C GLY A 54 -12.70 11.54 -5.25
N LEU A 55 -13.01 12.34 -4.22
CA LEU A 55 -12.13 13.37 -3.68
C LEU A 55 -10.87 12.70 -3.12
N LEU A 56 -9.71 13.32 -3.33
CA LEU A 56 -8.51 12.85 -2.62
C LEU A 56 -8.68 13.12 -1.13
N GLU A 57 -8.59 12.06 -0.35
CA GLU A 57 -8.71 12.08 1.10
C GLU A 57 -7.33 11.90 1.73
N LEU A 58 -6.98 12.77 2.67
CA LEU A 58 -5.78 12.65 3.49
C LEU A 58 -6.21 12.34 4.94
N TYR A 59 -5.48 11.42 5.59
CA TYR A 59 -5.83 10.95 6.93
C TYR A 59 -4.63 11.10 7.88
N ALA A 60 -4.90 11.49 9.13
CA ALA A 60 -3.90 11.42 10.19
C ALA A 60 -3.72 9.98 10.68
N ASN A 61 -4.83 9.28 10.94
CA ASN A 61 -4.84 7.87 11.34
C ASN A 61 -6.17 7.23 10.91
N PRO A 62 -6.21 6.53 9.78
CA PRO A 62 -7.46 5.95 9.27
C PRO A 62 -8.03 4.83 10.16
N ASP A 63 -7.18 4.08 10.88
CA ASP A 63 -7.62 3.03 11.80
C ASP A 63 -8.44 3.57 12.98
N LYS A 64 -8.05 4.75 13.49
CA LYS A 64 -8.68 5.32 14.68
C LYS A 64 -9.86 6.23 14.35
N GLU A 65 -9.70 7.05 13.32
CA GLU A 65 -10.63 8.14 13.08
C GLU A 65 -11.69 7.81 12.05
N GLY A 66 -11.43 6.89 11.13
CA GLY A 66 -12.35 6.46 10.07
C GLY A 66 -12.78 7.56 9.09
N ARG A 67 -12.33 8.82 9.32
CA ARG A 67 -12.64 10.01 8.52
C ARG A 67 -11.38 10.73 8.09
N PRO A 68 -11.38 11.37 6.89
CA PRO A 68 -10.25 12.14 6.43
C PRO A 68 -10.07 13.44 7.24
N THR A 69 -8.83 13.82 7.45
CA THR A 69 -8.46 15.14 8.00
C THR A 69 -8.67 16.25 6.96
N LYS A 70 -8.48 15.90 5.67
CA LYS A 70 -8.65 16.83 4.55
C LYS A 70 -9.16 16.09 3.31
N THR A 71 -10.04 16.74 2.56
CA THR A 71 -10.51 16.31 1.25
C THR A 71 -10.12 17.33 0.19
N ILE A 72 -9.82 16.87 -1.02
CA ILE A 72 -9.39 17.71 -2.14
C ILE A 72 -10.15 17.26 -3.39
N THR A 73 -10.94 18.19 -3.94
CA THR A 73 -11.70 17.95 -5.18
C THR A 73 -10.74 17.83 -6.36
N PRO A 74 -10.86 16.81 -7.23
CA PRO A 74 -9.92 16.53 -8.31
C PRO A 74 -10.19 17.40 -9.57
N LEU A 75 -9.98 18.70 -9.48
CA LEU A 75 -10.21 19.67 -10.58
C LEU A 75 -8.99 19.83 -11.49
N LEU A 76 -9.23 20.19 -12.74
CA LEU A 76 -8.19 20.47 -13.73
C LEU A 76 -7.13 21.45 -13.20
N ASN A 77 -5.87 21.18 -13.53
CA ASN A 77 -4.70 21.96 -13.10
C ASN A 77 -4.48 22.04 -11.59
N ARG A 78 -5.22 21.26 -10.79
CA ARG A 78 -4.95 21.13 -9.36
C ARG A 78 -3.82 20.13 -9.15
N LEU A 79 -2.68 20.64 -8.69
CA LEU A 79 -1.56 19.83 -8.28
C LEU A 79 -1.57 19.65 -6.76
N VAL A 80 -1.51 18.42 -6.32
CA VAL A 80 -1.31 18.07 -4.90
C VAL A 80 0.06 17.43 -4.76
N MET A 81 0.85 17.93 -3.82
CA MET A 81 2.16 17.39 -3.48
C MET A 81 2.21 17.11 -1.99
N PHE A 82 2.72 15.94 -1.62
CA PHE A 82 2.94 15.59 -0.23
C PHE A 82 4.18 14.73 -0.04
N VAL A 83 4.81 14.87 1.14
CA VAL A 83 5.93 14.03 1.55
C VAL A 83 5.42 12.64 1.90
N THR A 84 6.07 11.61 1.37
CA THR A 84 5.73 10.22 1.70
C THR A 84 6.43 9.82 3.00
N THR A 85 5.64 9.32 3.94
CA THR A 85 6.08 8.82 5.25
C THR A 85 5.22 7.63 5.63
N GLU A 86 5.55 6.96 6.73
CA GLU A 86 4.73 5.90 7.33
C GLU A 86 3.37 6.40 7.86
N HIS A 87 3.08 7.70 7.71
CA HIS A 87 1.85 8.35 8.16
C HIS A 87 1.15 9.14 7.05
N SER A 88 1.64 9.07 5.81
CA SER A 88 1.06 9.79 4.66
C SER A 88 -0.16 9.07 4.08
N TRP A 89 -1.11 8.71 4.95
CA TRP A 89 -2.32 7.99 4.60
C TRP A 89 -3.20 8.77 3.65
N HIS A 90 -3.56 8.18 2.52
CA HIS A 90 -4.42 8.81 1.52
C HIS A 90 -5.24 7.77 0.75
N GLY A 91 -6.31 8.24 0.12
CA GLY A 91 -7.21 7.41 -0.68
C GLY A 91 -8.32 8.24 -1.30
N PHE A 92 -9.37 7.61 -1.77
CA PHE A 92 -10.60 8.30 -2.18
C PHE A 92 -11.81 7.38 -2.03
N ARG A 93 -12.94 7.97 -1.66
CA ARG A 93 -14.21 7.24 -1.56
C ARG A 93 -14.80 6.99 -2.92
N ARG A 94 -15.77 6.07 -2.93
CA ARG A 94 -16.50 5.65 -4.13
C ARG A 94 -16.91 6.83 -4.99
N ILE A 95 -16.63 6.70 -6.28
CA ILE A 95 -17.08 7.62 -7.30
C ILE A 95 -18.54 7.29 -7.64
N ASN A 96 -19.41 8.31 -7.49
CA ASN A 96 -20.83 8.23 -7.81
C ASN A 96 -21.18 9.10 -9.03
N ALA A 97 -20.19 9.52 -9.80
CA ALA A 97 -20.39 10.26 -11.04
C ALA A 97 -21.14 9.42 -12.09
N SER A 98 -21.72 10.10 -13.09
CA SER A 98 -22.38 9.46 -14.22
C SER A 98 -21.42 8.51 -14.97
N ALA A 99 -21.97 7.57 -15.72
CA ALA A 99 -21.19 6.61 -16.51
C ALA A 99 -20.23 7.27 -17.51
N ASP A 100 -20.56 8.47 -17.98
CA ASP A 100 -19.76 9.23 -18.95
C ASP A 100 -18.64 10.03 -18.28
N SER A 101 -18.61 10.10 -16.95
CA SER A 101 -17.62 10.85 -16.19
C SER A 101 -16.57 9.91 -15.60
N SER A 102 -15.31 10.32 -15.65
CA SER A 102 -14.20 9.59 -15.02
C SER A 102 -13.27 10.54 -14.28
N ARG A 103 -12.74 10.07 -13.15
CA ARG A 103 -11.74 10.77 -12.36
C ARG A 103 -10.37 10.53 -12.97
N LYS A 104 -9.79 11.57 -13.54
CA LYS A 104 -8.50 11.53 -14.23
C LYS A 104 -7.43 12.23 -13.42
N SER A 105 -6.27 11.60 -13.32
CA SER A 105 -5.09 12.20 -12.71
C SER A 105 -3.82 11.70 -13.36
N PHE A 106 -2.74 12.45 -13.17
CA PHE A 106 -1.39 12.07 -13.53
C PHE A 106 -0.54 12.10 -12.26
N ALA A 107 0.09 10.98 -11.93
CA ALA A 107 0.90 10.84 -10.73
C ALA A 107 2.38 10.73 -11.06
N LEU A 108 3.20 11.47 -10.30
CA LEU A 108 4.65 11.43 -10.36
C LEU A 108 5.21 11.20 -8.98
N TYR A 109 6.31 10.42 -8.94
CA TYR A 109 6.99 10.11 -7.70
C TYR A 109 8.45 10.55 -7.77
N TYR A 110 8.92 11.14 -6.66
CA TYR A 110 10.29 11.57 -6.54
C TYR A 110 10.98 10.81 -5.41
N TYR A 111 12.24 10.52 -5.64
CA TYR A 111 13.06 9.67 -4.79
C TYR A 111 14.32 10.39 -4.34
N THR A 112 14.93 9.94 -3.24
CA THR A 112 16.24 10.37 -2.76
C THR A 112 17.12 9.14 -2.52
N MET A 113 18.42 9.29 -2.68
CA MET A 113 19.38 8.23 -2.36
C MET A 113 19.44 8.01 -0.84
N ASP A 114 19.45 9.10 -0.11
CA ASP A 114 19.54 9.12 1.36
C ASP A 114 18.28 9.71 1.98
N ARG A 115 17.97 9.26 3.19
CA ARG A 115 16.87 9.76 4.02
C ARG A 115 17.33 9.83 5.47
N PRO A 116 16.93 10.85 6.26
CA PRO A 116 17.25 10.90 7.69
C PRO A 116 16.83 9.60 8.39
N VAL A 117 17.68 9.08 9.27
CA VAL A 117 17.44 7.81 9.98
C VAL A 117 16.09 7.81 10.71
N ALA A 118 15.71 8.94 11.32
CA ALA A 118 14.44 9.09 12.01
C ALA A 118 13.19 9.01 11.09
N GLU A 119 13.39 9.12 9.77
CA GLU A 119 12.32 9.04 8.77
C GLU A 119 12.37 7.74 7.95
N THR A 120 13.32 6.85 8.24
CA THR A 120 13.46 5.57 7.54
C THR A 120 12.65 4.49 8.23
N ALA A 121 12.06 3.61 7.44
CA ALA A 121 11.36 2.41 7.88
C ALA A 121 11.86 1.18 7.13
N PRO A 122 11.64 -0.03 7.65
CA PRO A 122 11.86 -1.24 6.88
C PRO A 122 11.11 -1.20 5.54
N ARG A 123 11.66 -1.86 4.52
CA ARG A 123 11.01 -1.94 3.21
C ARG A 123 9.62 -2.57 3.33
N HIS A 124 8.63 -1.94 2.73
CA HIS A 124 7.28 -2.47 2.62
C HIS A 124 6.66 -2.14 1.25
N SER A 125 5.70 -2.93 0.83
CA SER A 125 4.80 -2.63 -0.28
C SER A 125 3.75 -1.60 0.14
N THR A 126 2.82 -1.24 -0.73
CA THR A 126 1.66 -0.42 -0.34
C THR A 126 0.86 -1.12 0.77
N VAL A 127 0.65 -0.42 1.88
CA VAL A 127 -0.09 -0.89 3.05
C VAL A 127 -1.46 -0.24 3.05
N TYR A 128 -2.51 -1.04 3.11
CA TYR A 128 -3.91 -0.59 3.12
C TYR A 128 -4.53 -0.71 4.50
N VAL A 129 -5.43 0.20 4.80
CA VAL A 129 -6.32 0.14 5.95
C VAL A 129 -7.75 -0.01 5.46
N GLU A 130 -8.41 -1.06 5.93
CA GLU A 130 -9.80 -1.32 5.58
C GLU A 130 -10.74 -0.26 6.16
N ARG A 131 -11.71 0.16 5.36
CA ARG A 131 -12.69 1.13 5.84
C ARG A 131 -13.59 0.51 6.93
N HIS A 132 -13.88 1.31 7.94
CA HIS A 132 -14.86 0.94 8.95
C HIS A 132 -16.27 0.82 8.35
N LEU A 133 -17.12 0.05 9.02
CA LEU A 133 -18.54 0.04 8.69
C LEU A 133 -19.11 1.45 8.78
N PRO A 134 -20.08 1.81 7.92
CA PRO A 134 -20.81 3.07 8.05
C PRO A 134 -21.42 3.23 9.44
N SER A 135 -21.34 4.44 9.99
CA SER A 135 -21.80 4.74 11.34
C SER A 135 -23.33 4.68 11.54
N ASP A 136 -24.06 4.60 10.44
CA ASP A 136 -25.52 4.42 10.42
C ASP A 136 -25.95 2.94 10.50
N ILE A 137 -25.00 2.02 10.57
CA ILE A 137 -25.25 0.60 10.81
C ILE A 137 -25.17 0.34 12.30
N LEU A 138 -26.33 0.20 12.95
CA LEU A 138 -26.45 0.04 14.39
C LEU A 138 -26.83 -1.40 14.78
N ALA A 139 -26.35 -1.85 15.93
CA ALA A 139 -26.68 -3.16 16.45
C ALA A 139 -28.18 -3.26 16.80
N GLY A 140 -28.83 -4.35 16.39
CA GLY A 140 -30.24 -4.62 16.64
C GLY A 140 -31.20 -3.99 15.64
N GLU A 141 -30.72 -3.23 14.66
CA GLU A 141 -31.55 -2.67 13.60
C GLU A 141 -31.54 -3.56 12.35
N VAL A 142 -32.63 -3.53 11.60
CA VAL A 142 -32.74 -4.22 10.31
C VAL A 142 -32.03 -3.37 9.25
N LEU A 143 -31.08 -3.98 8.55
CA LEU A 143 -30.35 -3.30 7.49
C LEU A 143 -31.26 -2.94 6.32
N THR A 144 -31.12 -1.74 5.81
CA THR A 144 -31.67 -1.37 4.50
C THR A 144 -30.91 -2.11 3.38
N ALA A 145 -31.51 -2.20 2.20
CA ALA A 145 -30.85 -2.82 1.04
C ALA A 145 -29.51 -2.10 0.70
N ALA A 146 -29.44 -0.79 0.85
CA ALA A 146 -28.21 -0.01 0.61
C ALA A 146 -27.12 -0.35 1.64
N GLN A 147 -27.46 -0.45 2.91
CA GLN A 147 -26.54 -0.83 3.98
C GLN A 147 -26.05 -2.28 3.81
N LEU A 148 -26.95 -3.21 3.46
CA LEU A 148 -26.55 -4.59 3.18
C LEU A 148 -25.58 -4.68 2.00
N ASN A 149 -25.86 -3.98 0.90
CA ASN A 149 -24.96 -3.93 -0.26
C ASN A 149 -23.59 -3.35 0.11
N GLU A 150 -23.55 -2.33 0.97
CA GLU A 150 -22.28 -1.73 1.42
C GLU A 150 -21.48 -2.72 2.30
N VAL A 151 -22.12 -3.41 3.23
CA VAL A 151 -21.46 -4.46 4.03
C VAL A 151 -20.90 -5.56 3.13
N GLN A 152 -21.69 -6.07 2.17
CA GLN A 152 -21.25 -7.10 1.23
C GLN A 152 -20.06 -6.62 0.39
N ARG A 153 -20.07 -5.37 -0.05
CA ARG A 153 -18.98 -4.76 -0.79
C ARG A 153 -17.68 -4.68 0.03
N LEU A 154 -17.77 -4.26 1.29
CA LEU A 154 -16.63 -4.18 2.20
C LEU A 154 -16.05 -5.58 2.47
N LEU A 155 -16.88 -6.58 2.71
CA LEU A 155 -16.45 -7.96 2.89
C LEU A 155 -15.76 -8.50 1.62
N HIS A 156 -16.35 -8.28 0.45
CA HIS A 156 -15.76 -8.71 -0.81
C HIS A 156 -14.39 -8.07 -1.07
N ARG A 157 -14.20 -6.80 -0.70
CA ARG A 157 -12.88 -6.15 -0.78
C ARG A 157 -11.85 -6.80 0.12
N ARG A 158 -12.22 -7.10 1.37
CA ARG A 158 -11.34 -7.85 2.27
C ARG A 158 -10.92 -9.18 1.70
N ASP A 159 -11.86 -9.92 1.14
CA ASP A 159 -11.57 -11.20 0.48
C ASP A 159 -10.62 -11.04 -0.71
N GLN A 160 -10.81 -10.00 -1.53
CA GLN A 160 -9.89 -9.68 -2.64
C GLN A 160 -8.51 -9.31 -2.13
N HIS A 161 -8.43 -8.52 -1.05
CA HIS A 161 -7.16 -8.16 -0.42
C HIS A 161 -6.44 -9.40 0.13
N ILE A 162 -7.16 -10.26 0.84
CA ILE A 162 -6.62 -11.53 1.36
C ILE A 162 -6.09 -12.40 0.21
N LYS A 163 -6.86 -12.57 -0.87
CA LYS A 163 -6.41 -13.33 -2.05
C LYS A 163 -5.13 -12.77 -2.66
N ARG A 164 -5.03 -11.45 -2.77
CA ARG A 164 -3.81 -10.80 -3.26
C ARG A 164 -2.63 -11.08 -2.35
N LEU A 165 -2.79 -10.94 -1.02
CA LEU A 165 -1.73 -11.24 -0.06
C LEU A 165 -1.27 -12.70 -0.15
N TYR A 166 -2.17 -13.65 -0.33
CA TYR A 166 -1.80 -15.05 -0.54
C TYR A 166 -0.99 -15.23 -1.83
N SER A 167 -1.39 -14.58 -2.92
CA SER A 167 -0.65 -14.63 -4.18
C SER A 167 0.76 -14.03 -4.05
N ASP A 168 0.89 -12.90 -3.33
CA ASP A 168 2.18 -12.28 -3.05
C ASP A 168 3.08 -13.20 -2.19
N ILE A 169 2.50 -13.84 -1.17
CA ILE A 169 3.20 -14.83 -0.32
C ILE A 169 3.68 -16.02 -1.16
N GLU A 170 2.82 -16.58 -2.03
CA GLU A 170 3.19 -17.69 -2.90
C GLU A 170 4.33 -17.30 -3.85
N GLY A 171 4.29 -16.09 -4.42
CA GLY A 171 5.37 -15.53 -5.23
C GLY A 171 6.69 -15.45 -4.46
N LEU A 172 6.66 -14.85 -3.26
CA LEU A 172 7.84 -14.73 -2.40
C LEU A 172 8.39 -16.09 -1.95
N MET A 173 7.51 -17.05 -1.63
CA MET A 173 7.93 -18.41 -1.30
C MET A 173 8.61 -19.10 -2.48
N SER A 174 8.08 -18.93 -3.69
CA SER A 174 8.69 -19.45 -4.92
C SER A 174 10.07 -18.86 -5.18
N GLU A 175 10.22 -17.54 -5.05
CA GLU A 175 11.52 -16.86 -5.16
C GLU A 175 12.50 -17.36 -4.09
N LEU A 176 12.05 -17.49 -2.85
CA LEU A 176 12.88 -18.02 -1.75
C LEU A 176 13.34 -19.44 -2.04
N ASP A 177 12.48 -20.31 -2.57
CA ASP A 177 12.81 -21.68 -2.94
C ASP A 177 13.86 -21.71 -4.05
N ILE A 178 13.72 -20.89 -5.09
CA ILE A 178 14.73 -20.77 -6.16
C ILE A 178 16.09 -20.37 -5.56
N HIS A 179 16.13 -19.36 -4.69
CA HIS A 179 17.35 -18.93 -4.03
C HIS A 179 17.94 -20.00 -3.11
N THR A 180 17.10 -20.67 -2.32
CA THR A 180 17.57 -21.70 -1.36
C THR A 180 18.05 -22.97 -2.04
N GLN A 181 17.50 -23.29 -3.23
CA GLN A 181 17.92 -24.44 -4.04
C GLN A 181 19.14 -24.14 -4.91
N SER A 182 19.58 -22.89 -5.00
CA SER A 182 20.81 -22.56 -5.75
C SER A 182 22.02 -23.31 -5.16
N TRP A 183 22.96 -23.71 -6.02
CA TRP A 183 24.15 -24.45 -5.62
C TRP A 183 24.95 -23.70 -4.55
N THR A 184 25.11 -22.40 -4.70
CA THR A 184 25.83 -21.52 -3.76
C THR A 184 25.20 -21.50 -2.36
N MET A 185 23.87 -21.40 -2.27
CA MET A 185 23.17 -21.42 -0.98
C MET A 185 23.20 -22.79 -0.32
N ARG A 186 23.14 -23.88 -1.10
CA ARG A 186 23.35 -25.25 -0.56
C ARG A 186 24.73 -25.41 0.04
N GLN A 187 25.77 -24.88 -0.60
CA GLN A 187 27.14 -24.92 -0.06
C GLN A 187 27.27 -24.04 1.20
N ALA A 188 26.72 -22.83 1.20
CA ALA A 188 26.72 -21.96 2.36
C ALA A 188 26.02 -22.61 3.57
N ARG A 189 24.85 -23.22 3.38
CA ARG A 189 24.15 -23.99 4.43
C ARG A 189 24.98 -25.14 4.97
N ARG A 190 25.67 -25.89 4.12
CA ARG A 190 26.58 -26.98 4.55
C ARG A 190 27.73 -26.45 5.41
N ALA A 191 28.34 -25.33 5.01
CA ALA A 191 29.41 -24.69 5.78
C ALA A 191 28.92 -24.20 7.14
N VAL A 192 27.78 -23.52 7.20
CA VAL A 192 27.17 -23.06 8.47
C VAL A 192 26.86 -24.22 9.40
N ASN A 193 26.27 -25.31 8.88
CA ASN A 193 25.97 -26.50 9.65
C ASN A 193 27.23 -27.20 10.17
N LEU A 194 28.30 -27.20 9.39
CA LEU A 194 29.60 -27.74 9.80
C LEU A 194 30.18 -26.93 10.99
N VAL A 195 30.21 -25.59 10.84
CA VAL A 195 30.66 -24.69 11.92
C VAL A 195 29.84 -24.87 13.20
N ALA A 196 28.51 -25.00 13.08
CA ALA A 196 27.63 -25.23 14.21
C ALA A 196 27.92 -26.57 14.91
N LYS A 197 28.22 -27.65 14.14
CA LYS A 197 28.64 -28.93 14.68
C LYS A 197 29.97 -28.83 15.39
N CYS A 198 30.99 -28.18 14.81
CA CYS A 198 32.29 -27.95 15.41
C CYS A 198 32.17 -27.19 16.75
N ARG A 199 31.35 -26.11 16.78
CA ARG A 199 31.11 -25.37 18.04
C ARG A 199 30.48 -26.23 19.12
N LYS A 200 29.53 -27.10 18.77
CA LYS A 200 28.92 -28.02 19.74
C LYS A 200 29.94 -29.04 20.30
N LEU A 201 30.83 -29.58 19.46
CA LEU A 201 31.89 -30.50 19.89
C LEU A 201 32.88 -29.81 20.81
N LEU A 202 33.33 -28.60 20.49
CA LEU A 202 34.25 -27.82 21.34
C LEU A 202 33.61 -27.42 22.69
N ALA A 203 32.30 -27.09 22.68
CA ALA A 203 31.59 -26.82 23.95
C ALA A 203 31.35 -28.06 24.81
N PHE A 204 31.32 -29.26 24.22
CA PHE A 204 31.23 -30.51 24.96
C PHE A 204 32.57 -30.85 25.62
N ASP A 205 33.68 -30.67 24.92
CA ASP A 205 35.03 -30.96 25.43
C ASP A 205 35.42 -30.02 26.58
N SER A 206 34.94 -28.77 26.57
CA SER A 206 35.16 -27.79 27.65
C SER A 206 34.36 -28.06 28.94
N ARG A 207 33.39 -28.99 28.93
CA ARG A 207 32.63 -29.41 30.13
C ARG A 207 33.14 -30.68 30.77
N MET A 208 34.11 -31.32 30.16
CA MET A 208 34.73 -32.57 30.68
C MET A 208 36.10 -32.33 31.33
N LYS A 209 36.56 -31.09 31.37
CA LYS A 209 37.73 -30.64 32.13
C LYS A 209 37.28 -29.80 33.32
#